data_cb36b10e17d791683d0d7d9016cce01f
#
_entry.id   cb36b10e17d791683d0d7d9016cce01f
#
_cell.length_a   1.000
_cell.length_b   1.000
_cell.length_c   1.000
_cell.angle_alpha   90.00
_cell.angle_beta   90.00
_cell.angle_gamma   90.00
#
_symmetry.space_group_name_H-M   'P 1'
#
loop_
_entity.id
_entity.type
_entity.pdbx_description
1 polymer ?
#
loop_
_entity_poly.entity_id
_entity_poly.type
_entity_poly.pdbx_seq_one_letter_code
_entity_poly.pdbx_strand_id
1 'polypeptide(L)'
;MSKKITVIIPARNELFLSQTLKDILKNFRGDYEVIAVLDGYWMKPEEIVEDPHITYLHFGEARGMRNGINMAAQMATGDYLLKCDAHVMFDEGFDLKLLEGIPSYIGKLEDAASPDQWIVIPRRKRLDADLWQIQDVGKPDVDYEALSSPADDGVKGNVWTQRIIERLGKPEYDIDENLSFQGSCWFMPKSHYLNNLGGMKEEGYGTFVREAQEIGLKTWLGGGKIYVNKKTWYAHLHKGKKFGRMYFLNSKEIDAGNKYCDDFWFNNRWAGAKFDLAWLIQRFMPVPSWTPELIEQVNKKVSIPTKFS
;
A
#
# COMPACT_ATOMS: atom_id res chain seq x y z
N MET A 1 -11.24 -5.21 24.70
CA MET A 1 -9.78 -5.23 24.57
C MET A 1 -9.39 -4.12 23.61
N SER A 2 -8.37 -3.33 23.94
CA SER A 2 -7.85 -2.31 23.02
C SER A 2 -7.30 -3.03 21.77
N LYS A 3 -7.55 -2.46 20.59
CA LYS A 3 -7.06 -3.02 19.33
C LYS A 3 -5.69 -2.42 19.06
N LYS A 4 -4.64 -3.26 19.08
CA LYS A 4 -3.25 -2.82 18.90
C LYS A 4 -2.86 -2.78 17.43
N ILE A 5 -2.13 -1.74 17.04
CA ILE A 5 -1.57 -1.58 15.70
C ILE A 5 -0.06 -1.84 15.76
N THR A 6 0.45 -2.68 14.85
CA THR A 6 1.88 -2.76 14.56
C THR A 6 2.19 -1.93 13.31
N VAL A 7 3.00 -0.89 13.46
CA VAL A 7 3.51 -0.09 12.36
C VAL A 7 4.79 -0.73 11.82
N ILE A 8 4.82 -1.04 10.53
CA ILE A 8 5.98 -1.62 9.85
C ILE A 8 6.59 -0.57 8.90
N ILE A 9 7.86 -0.25 9.10
CA ILE A 9 8.58 0.75 8.31
C ILE A 9 9.81 0.11 7.66
N PRO A 10 9.73 -0.33 6.39
CA PRO A 10 10.91 -0.80 5.68
C PRO A 10 11.83 0.38 5.37
N ALA A 11 13.09 0.28 5.77
CA ALA A 11 14.09 1.32 5.58
C ALA A 11 15.42 0.73 5.07
N ARG A 12 15.93 1.29 3.99
CA ARG A 12 17.25 0.99 3.46
C ARG A 12 18.00 2.31 3.21
N ASN A 13 18.84 2.70 4.16
CA ASN A 13 19.56 3.98 4.13
C ASN A 13 18.62 5.18 3.87
N GLU A 14 17.60 5.32 4.72
CA GLU A 14 16.51 6.30 4.54
C GLU A 14 16.78 7.58 5.34
N LEU A 15 16.83 8.72 4.65
CA LEU A 15 17.18 10.04 5.21
C LEU A 15 16.17 10.53 6.27
N PHE A 16 14.91 10.13 6.17
CA PHE A 16 13.81 10.68 6.97
C PHE A 16 13.22 9.68 7.96
N LEU A 17 13.86 8.51 8.18
CA LEU A 17 13.34 7.50 9.10
C LEU A 17 13.16 8.07 10.51
N SER A 18 14.16 8.77 11.05
CA SER A 18 14.08 9.39 12.40
C SER A 18 12.95 10.40 12.51
N GLN A 19 12.72 11.21 11.48
CA GLN A 19 11.63 12.19 11.46
C GLN A 19 10.27 11.49 11.40
N THR A 20 10.13 10.44 10.58
CA THR A 20 8.91 9.64 10.51
C THR A 20 8.61 8.97 11.85
N LEU A 21 9.62 8.39 12.53
CA LEU A 21 9.47 7.81 13.86
C LEU A 21 9.00 8.83 14.89
N LYS A 22 9.64 10.01 14.94
CA LYS A 22 9.24 11.11 15.83
C LYS A 22 7.82 11.61 15.53
N ASP A 23 7.43 11.64 14.27
CA ASP A 23 6.08 12.04 13.85
C ASP A 23 5.02 11.04 14.34
N ILE A 24 5.29 9.73 14.25
CA ILE A 24 4.44 8.68 14.81
C ILE A 24 4.29 8.86 16.32
N LEU A 25 5.38 8.98 17.06
CA LEU A 25 5.34 9.18 18.51
C LEU A 25 4.56 10.43 18.91
N LYS A 26 4.63 11.48 18.10
CA LYS A 26 3.90 12.73 18.32
C LYS A 26 2.41 12.60 18.06
N ASN A 27 1.99 11.87 17.03
CA ASN A 27 0.63 11.94 16.48
C ASN A 27 -0.25 10.72 16.82
N PHE A 28 0.31 9.56 17.14
CA PHE A 28 -0.48 8.38 17.52
C PHE A 28 -0.94 8.49 18.99
N ARG A 29 -2.12 7.95 19.29
CA ARG A 29 -2.82 8.12 20.59
C ARG A 29 -3.33 6.81 21.18
N GLY A 30 -3.41 5.74 20.38
CA GLY A 30 -3.92 4.44 20.81
C GLY A 30 -2.83 3.48 21.28
N ASP A 31 -3.12 2.20 21.24
CA ASP A 31 -2.17 1.13 21.55
C ASP A 31 -1.43 0.71 20.26
N TYR A 32 -0.13 0.94 20.22
CA TYR A 32 0.69 0.63 19.05
C TYR A 32 2.10 0.20 19.41
N GLU A 33 2.76 -0.42 18.45
CA GLU A 33 4.20 -0.66 18.39
C GLU A 33 4.72 -0.33 17.00
N VAL A 34 6.00 -0.05 16.88
CA VAL A 34 6.68 0.24 15.63
C VAL A 34 7.82 -0.76 15.42
N ILE A 35 7.85 -1.40 14.27
CA ILE A 35 8.98 -2.22 13.82
C ILE A 35 9.64 -1.52 12.62
N ALA A 36 10.76 -0.85 12.87
CA ALA A 36 11.58 -0.25 11.84
C ALA A 36 12.55 -1.29 11.29
N VAL A 37 12.39 -1.67 10.02
CA VAL A 37 13.23 -2.69 9.37
C VAL A 37 14.43 -2.01 8.70
N LEU A 38 15.63 -2.24 9.23
CA LEU A 38 16.89 -1.71 8.71
C LEU A 38 17.51 -2.75 7.77
N ASP A 39 17.29 -2.58 6.46
CA ASP A 39 17.64 -3.56 5.41
C ASP A 39 19.07 -3.36 4.89
N GLY A 40 20.04 -4.06 5.47
CA GLY A 40 21.47 -4.00 5.10
C GLY A 40 22.14 -2.67 5.43
N TYR A 41 21.59 -1.92 6.37
CA TYR A 41 22.10 -0.63 6.78
C TYR A 41 21.77 -0.38 8.26
N TRP A 42 22.71 0.16 9.02
CA TRP A 42 22.50 0.61 10.38
C TRP A 42 22.47 2.15 10.45
N MET A 43 21.53 2.70 11.21
CA MET A 43 21.43 4.14 11.42
C MET A 43 22.65 4.67 12.17
N LYS A 44 22.99 5.94 11.92
CA LYS A 44 23.98 6.62 12.76
C LYS A 44 23.44 6.78 14.18
N PRO A 45 24.30 6.76 15.22
CA PRO A 45 23.87 6.87 16.60
C PRO A 45 22.95 8.06 16.89
N GLU A 46 23.23 9.21 16.29
CA GLU A 46 22.47 10.44 16.45
C GLU A 46 21.10 10.42 15.75
N GLU A 47 20.88 9.47 14.86
CA GLU A 47 19.62 9.28 14.13
C GLU A 47 18.68 8.29 14.81
N ILE A 48 19.18 7.51 15.76
CA ILE A 48 18.39 6.51 16.50
C ILE A 48 17.36 7.22 17.39
N VAL A 49 16.12 6.80 17.28
CA VAL A 49 15.03 7.26 18.15
C VAL A 49 14.78 6.19 19.22
N GLU A 50 15.17 6.48 20.45
CA GLU A 50 14.97 5.57 21.58
C GLU A 50 13.59 5.81 22.21
N ASP A 51 12.71 4.81 22.07
CA ASP A 51 11.37 4.82 22.66
C ASP A 51 10.88 3.38 22.88
N PRO A 52 10.15 3.09 23.97
CA PRO A 52 9.63 1.73 24.26
C PRO A 52 8.72 1.15 23.18
N HIS A 53 8.08 1.98 22.36
CA HIS A 53 7.24 1.53 21.25
C HIS A 53 8.04 1.08 20.03
N ILE A 54 9.35 1.40 19.94
CA ILE A 54 10.15 1.19 18.74
C ILE A 54 11.06 -0.03 18.89
N THR A 55 10.95 -0.94 17.96
CA THR A 55 11.87 -2.07 17.76
C THR A 55 12.58 -1.92 16.42
N TYR A 56 13.90 -2.04 16.41
CA TYR A 56 14.69 -2.08 15.19
C TYR A 56 14.99 -3.52 14.79
N LEU A 57 14.44 -3.97 13.66
CA LEU A 57 14.77 -5.24 13.02
C LEU A 57 15.88 -5.01 12.00
N HIS A 58 17.10 -5.40 12.32
CA HIS A 58 18.25 -5.16 11.47
C HIS A 58 18.71 -6.43 10.74
N PHE A 59 18.90 -6.32 9.43
CA PHE A 59 19.59 -7.30 8.61
C PHE A 59 21.01 -6.84 8.29
N GLY A 60 22.00 -7.70 8.53
CA GLY A 60 23.41 -7.41 8.22
C GLY A 60 23.66 -7.22 6.72
N GLU A 61 22.85 -7.86 5.88
CA GLU A 61 22.85 -7.72 4.42
C GLU A 61 21.43 -7.39 3.94
N ALA A 62 21.34 -6.64 2.83
CA ALA A 62 20.06 -6.26 2.25
C ALA A 62 19.30 -7.47 1.74
N ARG A 63 18.09 -7.69 2.25
CA ARG A 63 17.16 -8.77 1.86
C ARG A 63 15.98 -8.28 1.03
N GLY A 64 15.83 -6.97 0.92
CA GLY A 64 14.76 -6.33 0.18
C GLY A 64 13.51 -6.03 1.01
N MET A 65 12.73 -5.08 0.51
CA MET A 65 11.55 -4.56 1.18
C MET A 65 10.51 -5.65 1.46
N ARG A 66 10.26 -6.56 0.52
CA ARG A 66 9.26 -7.63 0.65
C ARG A 66 9.60 -8.57 1.80
N ASN A 67 10.85 -9.04 1.86
CA ASN A 67 11.34 -9.88 2.95
C ASN A 67 11.24 -9.17 4.29
N GLY A 68 11.68 -7.92 4.34
CA GLY A 68 11.63 -7.09 5.56
C GLY A 68 10.22 -6.92 6.11
N ILE A 69 9.23 -6.62 5.26
CA ILE A 69 7.83 -6.50 5.67
C ILE A 69 7.27 -7.85 6.14
N ASN A 70 7.55 -8.94 5.42
CA ASN A 70 7.10 -10.29 5.81
C ASN A 70 7.63 -10.68 7.19
N MET A 71 8.92 -10.47 7.44
CA MET A 71 9.54 -10.76 8.74
C MET A 71 8.94 -9.90 9.86
N ALA A 72 8.78 -8.61 9.65
CA ALA A 72 8.16 -7.71 10.61
C ALA A 72 6.71 -8.10 10.90
N ALA A 73 5.94 -8.48 9.88
CA ALA A 73 4.55 -8.93 10.06
C ALA A 73 4.44 -10.22 10.91
N GLN A 74 5.42 -11.13 10.80
CA GLN A 74 5.49 -12.32 11.65
C GLN A 74 5.85 -11.98 13.11
N MET A 75 6.68 -10.97 13.33
CA MET A 75 7.05 -10.48 14.68
C MET A 75 5.97 -9.62 15.32
N ALA A 76 5.08 -9.04 14.52
CA ALA A 76 4.04 -8.12 14.98
C ALA A 76 3.18 -8.72 16.08
N THR A 77 2.94 -7.97 17.17
CA THR A 77 2.05 -8.37 18.27
C THR A 77 0.67 -7.74 18.18
N GLY A 78 0.48 -6.74 17.28
CA GLY A 78 -0.79 -6.07 17.06
C GLY A 78 -1.81 -6.92 16.30
N ASP A 79 -3.09 -6.56 16.46
CA ASP A 79 -4.21 -7.15 15.69
C ASP A 79 -4.22 -6.68 14.25
N TYR A 80 -3.68 -5.46 14.03
CA TYR A 80 -3.62 -4.80 12.73
C TYR A 80 -2.18 -4.47 12.35
N LEU A 81 -1.91 -4.50 11.05
CA LEU A 81 -0.68 -4.02 10.45
C LEU A 81 -0.92 -2.69 9.75
N LEU A 82 -0.09 -1.71 10.03
CA LEU A 82 0.04 -0.46 9.32
C LEU A 82 1.43 -0.40 8.71
N LYS A 83 1.55 -0.59 7.41
CA LYS A 83 2.85 -0.35 6.73
C LYS A 83 2.90 1.09 6.24
N CYS A 84 4.02 1.74 6.42
CA CYS A 84 4.30 3.03 5.80
C CYS A 84 5.75 3.13 5.33
N ASP A 85 6.00 4.05 4.39
CA ASP A 85 7.37 4.37 3.96
C ASP A 85 8.10 5.17 5.06
N ALA A 86 9.43 5.17 5.04
CA ALA A 86 10.29 5.84 6.02
C ALA A 86 10.42 7.38 5.78
N HIS A 87 9.49 7.99 5.06
CA HIS A 87 9.48 9.42 4.72
C HIS A 87 8.03 9.93 4.59
N VAL A 88 7.27 9.71 5.66
CA VAL A 88 5.86 10.11 5.77
C VAL A 88 5.61 10.88 7.07
N MET A 89 4.57 11.71 7.04
CA MET A 89 4.03 12.46 8.17
C MET A 89 2.55 12.10 8.33
N PHE A 90 2.02 12.15 9.54
CA PHE A 90 0.68 11.69 9.86
C PHE A 90 -0.22 12.78 10.45
N ASP A 91 -1.51 12.60 10.29
CA ASP A 91 -2.57 13.32 10.99
C ASP A 91 -2.53 13.06 12.51
N GLU A 92 -2.95 14.02 13.31
CA GLU A 92 -3.10 13.82 14.76
C GLU A 92 -4.20 12.80 15.06
N GLY A 93 -3.91 11.82 15.91
CA GLY A 93 -4.81 10.70 16.23
C GLY A 93 -5.05 9.76 15.04
N PHE A 94 -4.11 9.70 14.12
CA PHE A 94 -4.17 8.92 12.89
C PHE A 94 -4.58 7.46 13.12
N ASP A 95 -3.97 6.82 14.10
CA ASP A 95 -4.21 5.43 14.48
C ASP A 95 -5.64 5.18 14.98
N LEU A 96 -6.17 6.06 15.81
CA LEU A 96 -7.55 5.99 16.29
C LEU A 96 -8.55 6.23 15.17
N LYS A 97 -8.29 7.20 14.31
CA LYS A 97 -9.14 7.51 13.14
C LYS A 97 -9.16 6.37 12.12
N LEU A 98 -8.08 5.58 12.01
CA LEU A 98 -8.09 4.36 11.20
C LEU A 98 -8.97 3.27 11.82
N LEU A 99 -8.91 3.11 13.14
CA LEU A 99 -9.70 2.10 13.86
C LEU A 99 -11.18 2.48 13.93
N GLU A 100 -11.47 3.80 13.98
CA GLU A 100 -12.83 4.30 14.01
C GLU A 100 -13.60 3.94 12.74
N GLY A 101 -14.69 3.27 12.89
CA GLY A 101 -15.59 2.95 11.77
C GLY A 101 -15.26 1.67 10.99
N ILE A 102 -14.11 1.00 11.23
CA ILE A 102 -13.85 -0.31 10.59
C ILE A 102 -15.06 -1.25 10.70
N PRO A 103 -15.66 -1.48 11.89
CA PRO A 103 -16.86 -2.30 12.00
C PRO A 103 -18.07 -1.76 11.25
N SER A 104 -18.19 -0.44 11.09
CA SER A 104 -19.32 0.20 10.40
C SER A 104 -19.22 0.14 8.88
N TYR A 105 -18.02 -0.06 8.31
CA TYR A 105 -17.83 -0.26 6.87
C TYR A 105 -18.15 -1.68 6.46
N ILE A 106 -17.62 -2.63 7.22
CA ILE A 106 -17.73 -4.06 6.92
C ILE A 106 -19.18 -4.54 7.09
N GLY A 107 -19.91 -4.00 8.08
CA GLY A 107 -21.30 -4.41 8.37
C GLY A 107 -22.38 -3.76 7.50
N LYS A 108 -22.08 -2.74 6.69
CA LYS A 108 -23.06 -2.00 5.87
C LYS A 108 -23.16 -2.49 4.43
N LEU A 109 -22.25 -3.34 3.98
CA LEU A 109 -22.21 -3.79 2.59
C LEU A 109 -22.84 -5.17 2.50
N GLU A 110 -23.91 -5.30 1.71
CA GLU A 110 -24.62 -6.57 1.45
C GLU A 110 -23.68 -7.66 0.89
N ASP A 111 -22.55 -7.27 0.29
CA ASP A 111 -21.48 -8.13 -0.23
C ASP A 111 -20.25 -8.17 0.68
N ALA A 112 -20.39 -7.96 2.00
CA ALA A 112 -19.23 -7.89 2.87
C ALA A 112 -18.38 -9.16 2.75
N ALA A 113 -17.10 -8.96 2.41
CA ALA A 113 -16.05 -9.94 2.61
C ALA A 113 -16.09 -10.48 4.05
N SER A 114 -15.43 -11.60 4.30
CA SER A 114 -15.13 -12.01 5.68
C SER A 114 -14.68 -10.79 6.50
N PRO A 115 -15.12 -10.66 7.76
CA PRO A 115 -14.83 -9.48 8.61
C PRO A 115 -13.35 -9.10 8.65
N ASP A 116 -12.45 -9.98 8.27
CA ASP A 116 -11.01 -9.78 8.32
C ASP A 116 -10.34 -9.61 6.93
N GLN A 117 -11.08 -9.61 5.82
CA GLN A 117 -10.51 -9.55 4.46
C GLN A 117 -10.63 -8.16 3.85
N TRP A 118 -9.88 -7.21 4.38
CA TRP A 118 -9.92 -5.83 3.88
C TRP A 118 -8.58 -5.11 4.00
N ILE A 119 -8.41 -4.08 3.16
CA ILE A 119 -7.33 -3.09 3.22
C ILE A 119 -7.97 -1.70 3.30
N VAL A 120 -7.43 -0.85 4.16
CA VAL A 120 -7.79 0.58 4.22
C VAL A 120 -6.57 1.41 3.84
N ILE A 121 -6.77 2.36 2.94
CA ILE A 121 -5.78 3.33 2.51
C ILE A 121 -6.20 4.70 3.03
N PRO A 122 -5.41 5.37 3.88
CA PRO A 122 -5.71 6.73 4.28
C PRO A 122 -5.47 7.70 3.11
N ARG A 123 -6.12 8.87 3.14
CA ARG A 123 -5.90 9.95 2.16
C ARG A 123 -4.43 10.29 2.06
N ARG A 124 -3.89 10.39 0.85
CA ARG A 124 -2.50 10.74 0.62
C ARG A 124 -2.34 12.21 0.25
N LYS A 125 -1.58 12.93 1.06
CA LYS A 125 -1.10 14.30 0.82
C LYS A 125 0.35 14.28 0.35
N ARG A 126 0.88 15.45 -0.03
CA ARG A 126 2.29 15.62 -0.36
C ARG A 126 3.03 16.19 0.84
N LEU A 127 4.23 15.65 1.10
CA LEU A 127 5.13 16.12 2.16
C LEU A 127 6.21 17.03 1.59
N ASP A 128 6.35 18.22 2.16
CA ASP A 128 7.57 19.02 2.11
C ASP A 128 8.50 18.54 3.23
N ALA A 129 9.55 17.80 2.87
CA ALA A 129 10.45 17.21 3.84
C ALA A 129 11.48 18.20 4.43
N ASP A 130 11.72 19.34 3.79
CA ASP A 130 12.61 20.36 4.34
C ASP A 130 11.96 21.09 5.53
N LEU A 131 10.65 21.35 5.43
CA LEU A 131 9.87 22.04 6.46
C LEU A 131 9.06 21.08 7.33
N TRP A 132 8.99 19.81 6.97
CA TRP A 132 8.18 18.77 7.60
C TRP A 132 6.70 19.17 7.76
N GLN A 133 6.09 19.55 6.63
CA GLN A 133 4.71 20.02 6.56
C GLN A 133 4.03 19.55 5.28
N ILE A 134 2.70 19.67 5.23
CA ILE A 134 1.95 19.40 4.00
C ILE A 134 2.36 20.41 2.93
N GLN A 135 2.75 19.89 1.76
CA GLN A 135 3.06 20.70 0.60
C GLN A 135 1.79 21.04 -0.17
N ASP A 136 1.44 22.33 -0.23
CA ASP A 136 0.40 22.81 -1.16
C ASP A 136 0.99 22.98 -2.56
N VAL A 137 0.50 22.18 -3.50
CA VAL A 137 0.92 22.25 -4.92
C VAL A 137 -0.23 22.61 -5.85
N GLY A 138 -1.37 23.06 -5.30
CA GLY A 138 -2.58 23.37 -6.07
C GLY A 138 -3.18 22.14 -6.78
N LYS A 139 -2.87 20.91 -6.30
CA LYS A 139 -3.41 19.65 -6.81
C LYS A 139 -4.22 18.96 -5.73
N PRO A 140 -5.30 18.27 -6.09
CA PRO A 140 -6.09 17.54 -5.10
C PRO A 140 -5.26 16.44 -4.41
N ASP A 141 -5.67 16.11 -3.18
CA ASP A 141 -5.17 14.94 -2.46
C ASP A 141 -5.45 13.66 -3.26
N VAL A 142 -4.64 12.65 -3.06
CA VAL A 142 -4.83 11.37 -3.75
C VAL A 142 -5.67 10.43 -2.88
N ASP A 143 -6.94 10.33 -3.25
CA ASP A 143 -7.90 9.44 -2.60
C ASP A 143 -8.09 8.13 -3.38
N TYR A 144 -8.04 8.19 -4.72
CA TYR A 144 -8.34 7.05 -5.59
C TYR A 144 -7.22 6.78 -6.58
N GLU A 145 -6.97 5.49 -6.80
CA GLU A 145 -6.10 5.01 -7.88
C GLU A 145 -6.82 3.97 -8.73
N ALA A 146 -6.71 4.11 -10.04
CA ALA A 146 -7.14 3.12 -11.01
C ALA A 146 -6.00 2.13 -11.30
N LEU A 147 -6.36 0.94 -11.74
CA LEU A 147 -5.41 -0.04 -12.27
C LEU A 147 -5.28 0.17 -13.78
N SER A 148 -4.05 0.36 -14.28
CA SER A 148 -3.79 0.50 -15.70
C SER A 148 -4.06 -0.79 -16.47
N SER A 149 -4.32 -0.66 -17.76
CA SER A 149 -4.57 -1.77 -18.68
C SER A 149 -3.26 -2.32 -19.28
N PRO A 150 -3.30 -3.52 -19.89
CA PRO A 150 -2.17 -4.07 -20.64
C PRO A 150 -1.65 -3.16 -21.75
N ALA A 151 -2.53 -2.35 -22.35
CA ALA A 151 -2.20 -1.44 -23.45
C ALA A 151 -1.53 -0.14 -22.99
N ASP A 152 -1.47 0.12 -21.69
CA ASP A 152 -0.90 1.33 -21.09
C ASP A 152 0.37 0.99 -20.25
N ASP A 153 0.30 1.04 -18.92
CA ASP A 153 1.44 0.88 -18.01
C ASP A 153 1.51 -0.53 -17.35
N GLY A 154 0.72 -1.47 -17.81
CA GLY A 154 0.60 -2.79 -17.22
C GLY A 154 -0.12 -2.77 -15.87
N VAL A 155 0.13 -3.76 -15.04
CA VAL A 155 -0.48 -3.86 -13.70
C VAL A 155 0.14 -2.82 -12.76
N LYS A 156 -0.38 -1.59 -12.81
CA LYS A 156 0.12 -0.44 -12.06
C LYS A 156 -1.04 0.43 -11.55
N GLY A 157 -0.91 0.95 -10.35
CA GLY A 157 -1.84 1.96 -9.82
C GLY A 157 -1.49 3.36 -10.35
N ASN A 158 -2.48 4.05 -10.88
CA ASN A 158 -2.38 5.44 -11.33
C ASN A 158 -3.46 6.30 -10.68
N VAL A 159 -3.14 7.56 -10.36
CA VAL A 159 -4.10 8.50 -9.75
C VAL A 159 -5.36 8.61 -10.61
N TRP A 160 -6.52 8.38 -10.01
CA TRP A 160 -7.82 8.42 -10.67
C TRP A 160 -8.48 9.79 -10.49
N THR A 161 -7.97 10.76 -11.22
CA THR A 161 -8.36 12.18 -11.07
C THR A 161 -9.86 12.40 -11.25
N GLN A 162 -10.49 11.77 -12.25
CA GLN A 162 -11.93 11.92 -12.47
C GLN A 162 -12.74 11.47 -11.25
N ARG A 163 -12.43 10.28 -10.70
CA ARG A 163 -13.13 9.75 -9.51
C ARG A 163 -12.90 10.62 -8.28
N ILE A 164 -11.70 11.20 -8.12
CA ILE A 164 -11.40 12.17 -7.05
C ILE A 164 -12.33 13.39 -7.16
N ILE A 165 -12.43 13.99 -8.36
CA ILE A 165 -13.24 15.19 -8.60
C ILE A 165 -14.73 14.89 -8.38
N GLU A 166 -15.24 13.79 -8.92
CA GLU A 166 -16.65 13.39 -8.79
C GLU A 166 -17.10 13.20 -7.34
N ARG A 167 -16.18 12.86 -6.44
CA ARG A 167 -16.46 12.51 -5.04
C ARG A 167 -15.92 13.53 -4.03
N LEU A 168 -15.35 14.60 -4.53
CA LEU A 168 -14.79 15.67 -3.69
C LEU A 168 -15.88 16.36 -2.87
N GLY A 169 -15.65 16.50 -1.56
CA GLY A 169 -16.55 17.19 -0.65
C GLY A 169 -17.89 16.51 -0.39
N LYS A 170 -18.04 15.24 -0.75
CA LYS A 170 -19.25 14.44 -0.55
C LYS A 170 -19.06 13.47 0.62
N PRO A 171 -19.71 13.69 1.79
CA PRO A 171 -19.50 12.89 2.99
C PRO A 171 -19.85 11.40 2.84
N GLU A 172 -20.78 11.05 1.94
CA GLU A 172 -21.13 9.66 1.64
C GLU A 172 -19.95 8.84 1.08
N TYR A 173 -18.91 9.52 0.60
CA TYR A 173 -17.65 8.91 0.11
C TYR A 173 -16.46 9.14 1.03
N ASP A 174 -16.67 9.58 2.28
CA ASP A 174 -15.56 9.71 3.26
C ASP A 174 -14.82 8.38 3.44
N ILE A 175 -15.55 7.30 3.27
CA ILE A 175 -15.02 5.95 3.19
C ILE A 175 -15.67 5.26 2.02
N ASP A 176 -14.84 4.83 1.07
CA ASP A 176 -15.31 4.37 -0.20
C ASP A 176 -14.40 3.29 -0.80
N GLU A 177 -14.96 2.44 -1.66
CA GLU A 177 -14.18 1.41 -2.35
C GLU A 177 -13.13 2.02 -3.29
N ASN A 178 -11.92 1.45 -3.28
CA ASN A 178 -10.81 1.86 -4.14
C ASN A 178 -10.28 0.67 -4.93
N LEU A 179 -10.08 0.85 -6.23
CA LEU A 179 -9.63 -0.24 -7.12
C LEU A 179 -8.18 -0.63 -6.88
N SER A 180 -7.31 0.37 -6.76
CA SER A 180 -5.87 0.20 -6.59
C SER A 180 -5.31 1.25 -5.64
N PHE A 181 -4.04 1.13 -5.25
CA PHE A 181 -3.37 2.08 -4.37
C PHE A 181 -1.86 2.03 -4.54
N GLN A 182 -1.18 3.01 -3.97
CA GLN A 182 0.28 3.04 -3.86
C GLN A 182 0.74 2.45 -2.54
N GLY A 183 1.82 1.67 -2.55
CA GLY A 183 2.36 0.99 -1.38
C GLY A 183 2.94 1.87 -0.27
N SER A 184 2.89 3.21 -0.39
CA SER A 184 3.51 4.12 0.59
C SER A 184 2.83 4.12 1.97
N CYS A 185 1.55 3.73 2.06
CA CYS A 185 0.87 3.50 3.34
C CYS A 185 -0.37 2.62 3.12
N TRP A 186 -0.51 1.55 3.92
CA TRP A 186 -1.71 0.72 3.94
C TRP A 186 -1.94 0.12 5.34
N PHE A 187 -3.20 -0.17 5.64
CA PHE A 187 -3.65 -0.68 6.92
C PHE A 187 -4.59 -1.88 6.72
N MET A 188 -4.39 -2.98 7.45
CA MET A 188 -5.21 -4.19 7.34
C MET A 188 -5.12 -5.07 8.59
N PRO A 189 -6.05 -6.03 8.80
CA PRO A 189 -5.89 -7.07 9.81
C PRO A 189 -4.61 -7.88 9.58
N LYS A 190 -3.87 -8.17 10.66
CA LYS A 190 -2.70 -9.06 10.60
C LYS A 190 -3.08 -10.45 10.07
N SER A 191 -4.24 -10.96 10.47
CA SER A 191 -4.79 -12.23 9.97
C SER A 191 -4.99 -12.22 8.45
N HIS A 192 -5.43 -11.08 7.88
CA HIS A 192 -5.56 -10.94 6.43
C HIS A 192 -4.20 -11.06 5.73
N TYR A 193 -3.21 -10.30 6.20
CA TYR A 193 -1.86 -10.32 5.61
C TYR A 193 -1.22 -11.71 5.67
N LEU A 194 -1.25 -12.36 6.85
CA LEU A 194 -0.55 -13.63 7.05
C LEU A 194 -1.30 -14.83 6.48
N ASN A 195 -2.62 -14.91 6.69
CA ASN A 195 -3.39 -16.12 6.40
C ASN A 195 -4.06 -16.09 5.02
N ASN A 196 -4.63 -14.94 4.63
CA ASN A 196 -5.38 -14.83 3.37
C ASN A 196 -4.46 -14.46 2.19
N LEU A 197 -3.54 -13.50 2.40
CA LEU A 197 -2.60 -13.08 1.36
C LEU A 197 -1.36 -13.99 1.32
N GLY A 198 -1.00 -14.63 2.44
CA GLY A 198 0.23 -15.41 2.60
C GLY A 198 1.49 -14.54 2.52
N GLY A 199 1.38 -13.26 2.89
CA GLY A 199 2.42 -12.26 2.73
C GLY A 199 2.69 -11.89 1.26
N MET A 200 3.79 -11.18 1.04
CA MET A 200 4.29 -10.84 -0.29
C MET A 200 5.27 -11.89 -0.82
N LYS A 201 5.15 -12.24 -2.10
CA LYS A 201 6.09 -13.16 -2.76
C LYS A 201 7.33 -12.41 -3.25
N GLU A 202 8.49 -13.01 -3.07
CA GLU A 202 9.73 -12.54 -3.68
C GLU A 202 9.92 -13.18 -5.06
N GLU A 203 9.53 -14.47 -5.19
CA GLU A 203 9.61 -15.19 -6.45
C GLU A 203 8.86 -14.49 -7.58
N GLY A 204 9.56 -14.16 -8.64
CA GLY A 204 9.05 -13.46 -9.80
C GLY A 204 8.96 -11.93 -9.64
N TYR A 205 8.64 -11.42 -8.46
CA TYR A 205 8.55 -9.97 -8.21
C TYR A 205 9.90 -9.33 -7.87
N GLY A 206 10.89 -10.12 -7.45
CA GLY A 206 12.13 -9.58 -6.89
C GLY A 206 11.90 -8.90 -5.54
N THR A 207 12.80 -7.98 -5.18
CA THR A 207 12.89 -7.44 -3.83
C THR A 207 12.03 -6.19 -3.58
N PHE A 208 11.53 -5.53 -4.64
CA PHE A 208 11.00 -4.17 -4.51
C PHE A 208 9.66 -3.87 -5.20
N VAL A 209 9.39 -4.40 -6.40
CA VAL A 209 8.30 -3.90 -7.26
C VAL A 209 6.92 -4.44 -6.93
N ARG A 210 5.87 -3.66 -7.28
CA ARG A 210 4.46 -4.10 -7.34
C ARG A 210 3.87 -4.61 -6.01
N GLU A 211 4.35 -4.11 -4.88
CA GLU A 211 3.82 -4.41 -3.55
C GLU A 211 2.29 -4.24 -3.49
N ALA A 212 1.82 -3.03 -3.75
CA ALA A 212 0.41 -2.68 -3.64
C ALA A 212 -0.48 -3.46 -4.62
N GLN A 213 0.01 -3.72 -5.84
CA GLN A 213 -0.73 -4.46 -6.85
C GLN A 213 -0.88 -5.94 -6.44
N GLU A 214 0.17 -6.56 -5.92
CA GLU A 214 0.08 -7.94 -5.43
C GLU A 214 -0.94 -8.08 -4.31
N ILE A 215 -0.76 -7.32 -3.21
CA ILE A 215 -1.66 -7.45 -2.04
C ILE A 215 -3.07 -6.97 -2.34
N GLY A 216 -3.21 -5.94 -3.18
CA GLY A 216 -4.50 -5.40 -3.59
C GLY A 216 -5.30 -6.38 -4.46
N LEU A 217 -4.66 -6.97 -5.47
CA LEU A 217 -5.32 -7.95 -6.33
C LEU A 217 -5.63 -9.25 -5.58
N LYS A 218 -4.73 -9.74 -4.71
CA LYS A 218 -5.05 -10.86 -3.82
C LYS A 218 -6.26 -10.55 -2.94
N THR A 219 -6.37 -9.33 -2.41
CA THR A 219 -7.52 -8.93 -1.60
C THR A 219 -8.80 -8.95 -2.42
N TRP A 220 -8.87 -8.22 -3.55
CA TRP A 220 -10.06 -8.15 -4.38
C TRP A 220 -10.48 -9.51 -4.95
N LEU A 221 -9.53 -10.19 -5.60
CA LEU A 221 -9.84 -11.45 -6.28
C LEU A 221 -10.07 -12.62 -5.30
N GLY A 222 -9.58 -12.50 -4.07
CA GLY A 222 -9.89 -13.42 -2.96
C GLY A 222 -11.26 -13.19 -2.31
N GLY A 223 -12.00 -12.15 -2.72
CA GLY A 223 -13.31 -11.78 -2.18
C GLY A 223 -13.26 -10.77 -1.04
N GLY A 224 -12.10 -10.14 -0.81
CA GLY A 224 -11.94 -9.04 0.12
C GLY A 224 -12.30 -7.68 -0.49
N LYS A 225 -12.01 -6.60 0.23
CA LYS A 225 -12.34 -5.23 -0.13
C LYS A 225 -11.18 -4.28 0.14
N ILE A 226 -11.05 -3.25 -0.69
CA ILE A 226 -10.12 -2.15 -0.45
C ILE A 226 -10.92 -0.86 -0.33
N TYR A 227 -10.63 -0.09 0.71
CA TYR A 227 -11.28 1.19 0.98
C TYR A 227 -10.26 2.31 1.05
N VAL A 228 -10.66 3.50 0.63
CA VAL A 228 -10.01 4.75 1.05
C VAL A 228 -10.74 5.31 2.27
N ASN A 229 -9.97 5.75 3.29
CA ASN A 229 -10.48 6.50 4.43
C ASN A 229 -10.01 7.94 4.31
N LYS A 230 -10.94 8.86 3.99
CA LYS A 230 -10.67 10.30 3.83
C LYS A 230 -10.81 11.11 5.11
N LYS A 231 -11.18 10.47 6.24
CA LYS A 231 -11.29 11.12 7.55
C LYS A 231 -9.95 11.30 8.23
N THR A 232 -8.91 10.64 7.72
CA THR A 232 -7.54 10.80 8.16
C THR A 232 -6.59 10.79 6.96
N TRP A 233 -5.36 11.26 7.17
CA TRP A 233 -4.40 11.42 6.10
C TRP A 233 -2.97 11.11 6.56
N TYR A 234 -2.14 10.76 5.57
CA TYR A 234 -0.70 10.82 5.68
C TYR A 234 -0.13 11.68 4.56
N ALA A 235 1.01 12.33 4.80
CA ALA A 235 1.71 13.07 3.76
C ALA A 235 2.98 12.31 3.38
N HIS A 236 3.18 12.09 2.09
CA HIS A 236 4.27 11.27 1.55
C HIS A 236 5.23 12.12 0.73
N LEU A 237 6.54 11.94 0.97
CA LEU A 237 7.59 12.60 0.19
C LEU A 237 7.79 11.90 -1.15
N HIS A 238 7.59 12.64 -2.23
CA HIS A 238 8.07 12.23 -3.54
C HIS A 238 9.53 12.66 -3.71
N LYS A 239 10.48 11.76 -3.43
CA LYS A 239 11.92 12.06 -3.35
C LYS A 239 12.48 12.80 -4.56
N GLY A 240 12.06 12.44 -5.77
CA GLY A 240 12.52 13.07 -7.01
C GLY A 240 14.03 13.07 -7.16
N LYS A 241 14.56 14.06 -7.89
CA LYS A 241 16.02 14.25 -8.05
C LYS A 241 16.69 14.83 -6.81
N LYS A 242 15.95 15.61 -5.99
CA LYS A 242 16.52 16.34 -4.83
C LYS A 242 17.02 15.39 -3.74
N PHE A 243 16.21 14.40 -3.36
CA PHE A 243 16.54 13.48 -2.27
C PHE A 243 17.02 12.11 -2.78
N GLY A 244 16.60 11.68 -3.97
CA GLY A 244 17.03 10.43 -4.60
C GLY A 244 16.79 9.19 -3.75
N ARG A 245 17.54 8.15 -4.07
CA ARG A 245 17.68 6.93 -3.24
C ARG A 245 19.16 6.77 -2.89
N MET A 246 19.43 6.48 -1.62
CA MET A 246 20.81 6.29 -1.13
C MET A 246 21.31 4.86 -1.36
N TYR A 247 20.63 4.08 -2.19
CA TYR A 247 21.00 2.72 -2.56
C TYR A 247 20.65 2.44 -4.03
N PHE A 248 21.37 1.49 -4.60
CA PHE A 248 21.16 1.07 -5.98
C PHE A 248 19.98 0.13 -6.10
N LEU A 249 19.13 0.35 -7.11
CA LEU A 249 18.10 -0.58 -7.56
C LEU A 249 18.51 -1.14 -8.92
N ASN A 250 18.54 -2.46 -9.04
CA ASN A 250 18.84 -3.13 -10.28
C ASN A 250 17.67 -2.99 -11.26
N SER A 251 17.86 -2.21 -12.33
CA SER A 251 16.81 -1.97 -13.33
C SER A 251 16.33 -3.25 -14.00
N LYS A 252 17.23 -4.21 -14.27
CA LYS A 252 16.87 -5.50 -14.87
C LYS A 252 15.96 -6.34 -13.96
N GLU A 253 16.21 -6.30 -12.65
CA GLU A 253 15.33 -6.95 -11.65
C GLU A 253 13.96 -6.27 -11.61
N ILE A 254 13.93 -4.92 -11.63
CA ILE A 254 12.68 -4.14 -11.68
C ILE A 254 11.87 -4.48 -12.91
N ASP A 255 12.49 -4.49 -14.09
CA ASP A 255 11.82 -4.79 -15.36
C ASP A 255 11.30 -6.23 -15.40
N ALA A 256 12.10 -7.18 -14.93
CA ALA A 256 11.71 -8.59 -14.82
C ALA A 256 10.51 -8.76 -13.85
N GLY A 257 10.53 -8.10 -12.70
CA GLY A 257 9.44 -8.13 -11.73
C GLY A 257 8.15 -7.49 -12.24
N ASN A 258 8.26 -6.40 -12.98
CA ASN A 258 7.12 -5.76 -13.63
C ASN A 258 6.50 -6.70 -14.69
N LYS A 259 7.33 -7.28 -15.56
CA LYS A 259 6.90 -8.24 -16.58
C LYS A 259 6.23 -9.47 -15.97
N TYR A 260 6.81 -10.02 -14.88
CA TYR A 260 6.22 -11.13 -14.15
C TYR A 260 4.84 -10.77 -13.59
N CYS A 261 4.71 -9.60 -12.95
CA CYS A 261 3.46 -9.11 -12.40
C CYS A 261 2.36 -9.01 -13.46
N ASP A 262 2.68 -8.41 -14.61
CA ASP A 262 1.76 -8.25 -15.72
C ASP A 262 1.29 -9.61 -16.25
N ASP A 263 2.22 -10.50 -16.56
CA ASP A 263 1.92 -11.85 -17.04
C ASP A 263 1.11 -12.66 -16.02
N PHE A 264 1.43 -12.54 -14.74
CA PHE A 264 0.74 -13.26 -13.68
C PHE A 264 -0.74 -12.84 -13.54
N TRP A 265 -1.00 -11.53 -13.48
CA TRP A 265 -2.33 -11.02 -13.20
C TRP A 265 -3.22 -10.92 -14.44
N PHE A 266 -2.69 -10.50 -15.57
CA PHE A 266 -3.49 -10.46 -16.79
C PHE A 266 -3.90 -11.84 -17.30
N ASN A 267 -3.18 -12.88 -16.94
CA ASN A 267 -3.52 -14.27 -17.26
C ASN A 267 -4.23 -15.01 -16.11
N ASN A 268 -4.70 -14.31 -15.07
CA ASN A 268 -5.47 -14.89 -13.95
C ASN A 268 -4.77 -16.13 -13.32
N ARG A 269 -3.45 -16.06 -13.06
CA ARG A 269 -2.66 -17.22 -12.60
C ARG A 269 -2.71 -17.47 -11.09
N TRP A 270 -3.35 -16.60 -10.32
CA TRP A 270 -3.42 -16.80 -8.88
C TRP A 270 -4.45 -17.87 -8.50
N ALA A 271 -3.97 -18.97 -7.91
CA ALA A 271 -4.82 -20.12 -7.54
C ALA A 271 -5.83 -19.80 -6.41
N GLY A 272 -5.57 -18.77 -5.59
CA GLY A 272 -6.47 -18.33 -4.51
C GLY A 272 -7.64 -17.44 -4.97
N ALA A 273 -7.75 -17.16 -6.26
CA ALA A 273 -8.76 -16.27 -6.80
C ALA A 273 -10.17 -16.92 -6.78
N LYS A 274 -11.14 -16.21 -6.18
CA LYS A 274 -12.57 -16.46 -6.29
C LYS A 274 -13.18 -15.74 -7.49
N PHE A 275 -12.59 -14.61 -7.86
CA PHE A 275 -12.98 -13.77 -8.98
C PHE A 275 -11.79 -13.56 -9.91
N ASP A 276 -12.05 -13.25 -11.17
CA ASP A 276 -11.02 -12.91 -12.14
C ASP A 276 -10.82 -11.39 -12.26
N LEU A 277 -9.77 -10.99 -12.98
CA LEU A 277 -9.46 -9.58 -13.16
C LEU A 277 -10.54 -8.86 -14.00
N ALA A 278 -11.18 -9.54 -14.94
CA ALA A 278 -12.25 -8.95 -15.74
C ALA A 278 -13.45 -8.56 -14.87
N TRP A 279 -13.86 -9.42 -13.92
CA TRP A 279 -14.88 -9.10 -12.93
C TRP A 279 -14.51 -7.84 -12.12
N LEU A 280 -13.26 -7.75 -11.65
CA LEU A 280 -12.82 -6.62 -10.87
C LEU A 280 -12.89 -5.31 -11.68
N ILE A 281 -12.39 -5.31 -12.90
CA ILE A 281 -12.42 -4.11 -13.76
C ILE A 281 -13.87 -3.72 -14.08
N GLN A 282 -14.74 -4.67 -14.42
CA GLN A 282 -16.16 -4.41 -14.69
C GLN A 282 -16.87 -3.77 -13.51
N ARG A 283 -16.57 -4.20 -12.26
CA ARG A 283 -17.13 -3.63 -11.03
C ARG A 283 -16.88 -2.11 -10.90
N PHE A 284 -15.76 -1.64 -11.41
CA PHE A 284 -15.32 -0.24 -11.26
C PHE A 284 -15.50 0.60 -12.53
N MET A 285 -16.03 0.06 -13.62
CA MET A 285 -16.19 0.81 -14.87
C MET A 285 -16.99 2.12 -14.70
N PRO A 286 -16.61 3.19 -15.44
CA PRO A 286 -15.50 3.28 -16.38
C PRO A 286 -14.13 3.43 -15.68
N VAL A 287 -13.17 2.59 -16.05
CA VAL A 287 -11.79 2.63 -15.53
C VAL A 287 -10.87 3.19 -16.63
N PRO A 288 -10.02 4.19 -16.36
CA PRO A 288 -9.10 4.73 -17.34
C PRO A 288 -8.27 3.65 -18.02
N SER A 289 -8.00 3.80 -19.32
CA SER A 289 -7.26 2.87 -20.18
C SER A 289 -7.88 1.48 -20.43
N TRP A 290 -9.01 1.14 -19.80
CA TRP A 290 -9.71 -0.13 -20.04
C TRP A 290 -10.85 0.04 -21.04
N THR A 291 -10.89 -0.83 -22.06
CA THR A 291 -11.99 -0.93 -23.03
C THR A 291 -12.72 -2.28 -22.87
N PRO A 292 -13.97 -2.41 -23.38
CA PRO A 292 -14.68 -3.68 -23.37
C PRO A 292 -13.87 -4.82 -24.02
N GLU A 293 -13.15 -4.53 -25.11
CA GLU A 293 -12.32 -5.50 -25.82
C GLU A 293 -11.15 -6.01 -24.97
N LEU A 294 -10.46 -5.12 -24.23
CA LEU A 294 -9.39 -5.50 -23.31
C LEU A 294 -9.92 -6.34 -22.15
N ILE A 295 -11.09 -6.02 -21.60
CA ILE A 295 -11.74 -6.79 -20.55
C ILE A 295 -12.06 -8.20 -21.08
N GLU A 296 -12.59 -8.32 -22.29
CA GLU A 296 -12.89 -9.60 -22.92
C GLU A 296 -11.63 -10.44 -23.14
N GLN A 297 -10.52 -9.81 -23.56
CA GLN A 297 -9.22 -10.50 -23.73
C GLN A 297 -8.72 -11.09 -22.40
N VAL A 298 -8.75 -10.31 -21.31
CA VAL A 298 -8.35 -10.80 -19.98
C VAL A 298 -9.26 -11.93 -19.51
N ASN A 299 -10.55 -11.88 -19.80
CA ASN A 299 -11.52 -12.92 -19.46
C ASN A 299 -11.25 -14.24 -20.19
N LYS A 300 -10.90 -14.17 -21.47
CA LYS A 300 -10.67 -15.36 -22.31
C LYS A 300 -9.35 -16.09 -22.02
N LYS A 301 -8.51 -15.60 -21.12
CA LYS A 301 -7.16 -16.14 -20.84
C LYS A 301 -6.27 -16.27 -22.09
N VAL A 302 -6.51 -15.41 -23.07
CA VAL A 302 -5.66 -15.30 -24.26
C VAL A 302 -4.36 -14.63 -23.82
N SER A 303 -3.21 -15.18 -24.23
CA SER A 303 -1.90 -14.55 -23.95
C SER A 303 -1.90 -13.11 -24.43
N ILE A 304 -1.84 -12.16 -23.49
CA ILE A 304 -1.90 -10.73 -23.81
C ILE A 304 -0.47 -10.24 -23.98
N PRO A 305 -0.12 -9.64 -25.14
CA PRO A 305 1.14 -8.94 -25.29
C PRO A 305 1.19 -7.79 -24.27
N THR A 306 2.21 -7.76 -23.43
CA THR A 306 2.45 -6.65 -22.53
C THR A 306 3.50 -5.72 -23.12
N LYS A 307 3.56 -4.46 -22.63
CA LYS A 307 4.57 -3.47 -23.04
C LYS A 307 6.01 -3.97 -22.90
N PHE A 308 6.22 -5.04 -22.13
CA PHE A 308 7.51 -5.66 -21.87
C PHE A 308 7.72 -6.99 -22.64
N SER A 309 6.78 -7.39 -23.48
CA SER A 309 6.87 -8.59 -24.33
C SER A 309 7.67 -8.34 -25.59
#